data_1a7f4a1ad1e6e7ac43e5aa1d9eb7ecfa
#
_entry.id   1a7f4a1ad1e6e7ac43e5aa1d9eb7ecfa
#
_cell.length_a   1.000
_cell.length_b   1.000
_cell.length_c   1.000
_cell.angle_alpha   90.00
_cell.angle_beta   90.00
_cell.angle_gamma   90.00
#
_symmetry.space_group_name_H-M   'P 1'
#
loop_
_entity.id
_entity.type
_entity.pdbx_description
1 polymer ?
#
loop_
_entity_poly.entity_id
_entity_poly.type
_entity_poly.pdbx_seq_one_letter_code
_entity_poly.pdbx_strand_id
1 'polypeptide(L)'
;GALADSDLRTRITKNKMDFDCFYKTIARVAAETKASNGPSAATSIIKYAAATFAQERSELMVEAMGAQGLGWEGEAYAPLELTATHGWLRSKGNSIEGGTSEVNLNVVSKRVLGLPDPK
;
A
#
# COMPACT_ATOMS: atom_id res chain seq x y z
N GLY A 1 -3.45 13.42 -22.63
CA GLY A 1 -2.32 14.33 -22.51
C GLY A 1 -1.38 13.88 -21.39
N ALA A 2 -0.14 14.34 -21.43
CA ALA A 2 0.79 14.06 -20.34
C ALA A 2 0.34 14.82 -19.07
N LEU A 3 0.48 14.20 -17.91
CA LEU A 3 0.25 14.84 -16.62
C LEU A 3 1.19 16.05 -16.48
N ALA A 4 0.64 17.26 -16.43
CA ALA A 4 1.42 18.51 -16.45
C ALA A 4 2.16 18.74 -15.13
N ASP A 5 1.58 18.30 -14.01
CA ASP A 5 2.18 18.40 -12.67
C ASP A 5 3.39 17.48 -12.55
N SER A 6 4.58 18.09 -12.41
CA SER A 6 5.85 17.36 -12.34
C SER A 6 6.04 16.67 -10.99
N ASP A 7 5.51 17.23 -9.89
CA ASP A 7 5.57 16.62 -8.56
C ASP A 7 4.70 15.37 -8.51
N LEU A 8 3.44 15.50 -8.89
CA LEU A 8 2.51 14.37 -8.94
C LEU A 8 3.05 13.25 -9.84
N ARG A 9 3.62 13.58 -10.98
CA ARG A 9 4.27 12.63 -11.89
C ARG A 9 5.43 11.89 -11.23
N THR A 10 6.27 12.59 -10.49
CA THR A 10 7.39 12.01 -9.73
C THR A 10 6.89 11.05 -8.65
N ARG A 11 5.87 11.44 -7.90
CA ARG A 11 5.27 10.61 -6.84
C ARG A 11 4.60 9.35 -7.40
N ILE A 12 3.89 9.46 -8.52
CA ILE A 12 3.32 8.30 -9.23
C ILE A 12 4.42 7.34 -9.69
N THR A 13 5.49 7.88 -10.27
CA THR A 13 6.63 7.06 -10.72
C THR A 13 7.28 6.33 -9.54
N LYS A 14 7.52 7.05 -8.44
CA LYS A 14 8.08 6.46 -7.22
C LYS A 14 7.19 5.34 -6.67
N ASN A 15 5.89 5.58 -6.51
CA ASN A 15 4.94 4.56 -6.04
C ASN A 15 4.96 3.32 -6.94
N LYS A 16 5.02 3.50 -8.27
CA LYS A 16 5.15 2.38 -9.20
C LYS A 16 6.45 1.60 -9.00
N MET A 17 7.56 2.27 -8.85
CA MET A 17 8.87 1.62 -8.61
C MET A 17 8.86 0.82 -7.30
N ASP A 18 8.35 1.43 -6.22
CA ASP A 18 8.23 0.80 -4.90
C ASP A 18 7.32 -0.44 -4.96
N PHE A 19 6.21 -0.34 -5.69
CA PHE A 19 5.30 -1.47 -5.92
C PHE A 19 5.94 -2.60 -6.73
N ASP A 20 6.71 -2.30 -7.77
CA ASP A 20 7.43 -3.30 -8.57
C ASP A 20 8.49 -4.03 -7.72
N CYS A 21 9.21 -3.31 -6.85
CA CYS A 21 10.14 -3.90 -5.87
C CYS A 21 9.41 -4.78 -4.85
N PHE A 22 8.27 -4.31 -4.36
CA PHE A 22 7.42 -5.05 -3.45
C PHE A 22 6.93 -6.37 -4.05
N TYR A 23 6.47 -6.34 -5.31
CA TYR A 23 6.01 -7.54 -6.01
C TYR A 23 7.11 -8.60 -6.16
N LYS A 24 8.34 -8.17 -6.46
CA LYS A 24 9.51 -9.05 -6.49
C LYS A 24 9.84 -9.63 -5.11
N THR A 25 9.64 -8.85 -4.06
CA THR A 25 9.82 -9.29 -2.67
C THR A 25 8.81 -10.37 -2.30
N ILE A 26 7.53 -10.23 -2.70
CA ILE A 26 6.51 -11.27 -2.52
C ILE A 26 6.94 -12.58 -3.18
N ALA A 27 7.39 -12.52 -4.44
CA ALA A 27 7.84 -13.70 -5.17
C ALA A 27 9.02 -14.40 -4.47
N ARG A 28 9.99 -13.63 -3.96
CA ARG A 28 11.12 -14.16 -3.18
C ARG A 28 10.65 -14.85 -1.91
N VAL A 29 9.81 -14.17 -1.11
CA VAL A 29 9.29 -14.73 0.16
C VAL A 29 8.47 -15.99 -0.09
N ALA A 30 7.69 -16.05 -1.17
CA ALA A 30 6.95 -17.26 -1.54
C ALA A 30 7.91 -18.44 -1.87
N ALA A 31 9.02 -18.17 -2.55
CA ALA A 31 10.03 -19.19 -2.84
C ALA A 31 10.74 -19.66 -1.57
N GLU A 32 11.12 -18.74 -0.67
CA GLU A 32 11.73 -19.04 0.64
C GLU A 32 10.79 -19.90 1.51
N THR A 33 9.50 -19.57 1.56
CA THR A 33 8.49 -20.31 2.32
C THR A 33 8.35 -21.75 1.83
N LYS A 34 8.39 -21.94 0.49
CA LYS A 34 8.37 -23.29 -0.10
C LYS A 34 9.63 -24.10 0.25
N ALA A 35 10.78 -23.46 0.29
CA ALA A 35 12.06 -24.13 0.59
C ALA A 35 12.22 -24.50 2.07
N SER A 36 11.67 -23.69 2.98
CA SER A 36 11.84 -23.85 4.43
C SER A 36 10.71 -24.63 5.13
N ASN A 37 9.65 -25.01 4.41
CA ASN A 37 8.44 -25.62 4.95
C ASN A 37 7.76 -24.85 6.10
N GLY A 38 7.92 -23.54 6.13
CA GLY A 38 7.30 -22.70 7.18
C GLY A 38 7.12 -21.24 6.78
N PRO A 39 6.25 -20.49 7.44
CA PRO A 39 6.00 -19.09 7.12
C PRO A 39 7.26 -18.24 7.36
N SER A 40 7.64 -17.46 6.36
CA SER A 40 8.72 -16.49 6.50
C SER A 40 8.32 -15.36 7.46
N ALA A 41 9.25 -14.94 8.33
CA ALA A 41 9.08 -13.76 9.17
C ALA A 41 8.85 -12.47 8.34
N ALA A 42 9.28 -12.47 7.07
CA ALA A 42 9.04 -11.38 6.13
C ALA A 42 7.54 -11.18 5.78
N THR A 43 6.63 -12.09 6.13
CA THR A 43 5.19 -11.94 5.89
C THR A 43 4.62 -10.67 6.53
N SER A 44 5.10 -10.29 7.72
CA SER A 44 4.67 -9.06 8.40
C SER A 44 5.11 -7.78 7.65
N ILE A 45 6.29 -7.82 7.01
CA ILE A 45 6.78 -6.73 6.15
C ILE A 45 5.87 -6.59 4.92
N ILE A 46 5.47 -7.72 4.33
CA ILE A 46 4.58 -7.73 3.16
C ILE A 46 3.24 -7.08 3.49
N LYS A 47 2.64 -7.44 4.62
CA LYS A 47 1.35 -6.86 5.03
C LYS A 47 1.44 -5.34 5.24
N TYR A 48 2.47 -4.88 5.96
CA TYR A 48 2.70 -3.47 6.20
C TYR A 48 2.93 -2.69 4.88
N ALA A 49 3.83 -3.16 4.03
CA ALA A 49 4.16 -2.52 2.76
C ALA A 49 2.95 -2.52 1.80
N ALA A 50 2.18 -3.62 1.72
CA ALA A 50 0.98 -3.69 0.89
C ALA A 50 -0.04 -2.62 1.26
N ALA A 51 -0.31 -2.44 2.57
CA ALA A 51 -1.23 -1.42 3.06
C ALA A 51 -0.76 0.00 2.70
N THR A 52 0.53 0.29 2.92
CA THR A 52 1.14 1.59 2.63
C THR A 52 1.05 1.91 1.13
N PHE A 53 1.52 1.02 0.27
CA PHE A 53 1.52 1.27 -1.19
C PHE A 53 0.11 1.35 -1.78
N ALA A 54 -0.85 0.58 -1.27
CA ALA A 54 -2.23 0.65 -1.72
C ALA A 54 -2.88 1.99 -1.33
N GLN A 55 -2.63 2.48 -0.13
CA GLN A 55 -3.14 3.78 0.32
C GLN A 55 -2.54 4.93 -0.48
N GLU A 56 -1.20 4.96 -0.64
CA GLU A 56 -0.51 5.96 -1.45
C GLU A 56 -1.02 5.98 -2.90
N ARG A 57 -1.16 4.81 -3.50
CA ARG A 57 -1.67 4.68 -4.88
C ARG A 57 -3.08 5.23 -5.03
N SER A 58 -3.96 4.90 -4.07
CA SER A 58 -5.34 5.37 -4.10
C SER A 58 -5.41 6.89 -3.90
N GLU A 59 -4.57 7.45 -3.04
CA GLU A 59 -4.45 8.88 -2.80
C GLU A 59 -3.96 9.63 -4.04
N LEU A 60 -2.90 9.14 -4.69
CA LEU A 60 -2.38 9.69 -5.94
C LEU A 60 -3.43 9.65 -7.07
N MET A 61 -4.27 8.61 -7.10
CA MET A 61 -5.36 8.52 -8.08
C MET A 61 -6.40 9.61 -7.85
N VAL A 62 -6.85 9.80 -6.62
CA VAL A 62 -7.82 10.85 -6.25
C VAL A 62 -7.22 12.24 -6.51
N GLU A 63 -5.96 12.46 -6.16
CA GLU A 63 -5.25 13.72 -6.42
C GLU A 63 -5.15 14.01 -7.93
N ALA A 64 -4.85 13.01 -8.75
CA ALA A 64 -4.79 13.16 -10.21
C ALA A 64 -6.13 13.52 -10.84
N MET A 65 -7.24 13.18 -10.20
CA MET A 65 -8.59 13.55 -10.64
C MET A 65 -8.96 14.99 -10.27
N GLY A 66 -8.20 15.65 -9.40
CA GLY A 66 -8.48 17.01 -8.93
C GLY A 66 -9.86 17.12 -8.29
N ALA A 67 -10.67 18.12 -8.71
CA ALA A 67 -12.01 18.34 -8.15
C ALA A 67 -12.95 17.13 -8.30
N GLN A 68 -12.76 16.31 -9.33
CA GLN A 68 -13.56 15.09 -9.53
C GLN A 68 -13.27 14.01 -8.48
N GLY A 69 -12.10 14.03 -7.86
CA GLY A 69 -11.74 13.17 -6.74
C GLY A 69 -12.45 13.48 -5.41
N LEU A 70 -13.23 14.55 -5.36
CA LEU A 70 -14.04 14.93 -4.20
C LEU A 70 -15.47 14.35 -4.24
N GLY A 71 -15.85 13.71 -5.35
CA GLY A 71 -17.18 13.15 -5.54
C GLY A 71 -17.42 11.93 -4.66
N TRP A 72 -18.57 11.89 -3.99
CA TRP A 72 -19.03 10.72 -3.24
C TRP A 72 -20.20 10.03 -3.94
N GLU A 73 -21.12 10.81 -4.47
CA GLU A 73 -22.32 10.36 -5.19
C GLU A 73 -22.81 11.45 -6.15
N GLY A 74 -23.72 11.11 -7.05
CA GLY A 74 -24.39 12.03 -7.95
C GLY A 74 -23.95 11.90 -9.41
N GLU A 75 -24.83 12.36 -10.30
CA GLU A 75 -24.66 12.22 -11.77
C GLU A 75 -23.56 13.14 -12.34
N ALA A 76 -23.06 14.09 -11.56
CA ALA A 76 -21.95 14.98 -11.96
C ALA A 76 -20.59 14.28 -12.03
N TYR A 77 -20.50 13.05 -11.54
CA TYR A 77 -19.27 12.26 -11.45
C TYR A 77 -19.37 10.98 -12.26
N ALA A 78 -18.31 10.64 -12.96
CA ALA A 78 -18.26 9.37 -13.67
C ALA A 78 -18.16 8.17 -12.67
N PRO A 79 -18.69 6.99 -13.01
CA PRO A 79 -18.61 5.82 -12.14
C PRO A 79 -17.19 5.46 -11.71
N LEU A 80 -16.20 5.68 -12.58
CA LEU A 80 -14.78 5.44 -12.26
C LEU A 80 -14.27 6.42 -11.20
N GLU A 81 -14.68 7.68 -11.25
CA GLU A 81 -14.30 8.71 -10.28
C GLU A 81 -14.85 8.38 -8.90
N LEU A 82 -16.14 8.03 -8.81
CA LEU A 82 -16.75 7.58 -7.55
C LEU A 82 -16.08 6.33 -6.99
N THR A 83 -15.79 5.35 -7.86
CA THR A 83 -15.09 4.12 -7.46
C THR A 83 -13.70 4.42 -6.90
N ALA A 84 -12.97 5.36 -7.50
CA ALA A 84 -11.64 5.74 -7.02
C ALA A 84 -11.69 6.41 -5.65
N THR A 85 -12.64 7.33 -5.43
CA THR A 85 -12.85 8.01 -4.14
C THR A 85 -13.26 7.03 -3.04
N HIS A 86 -14.22 6.14 -3.33
CA HIS A 86 -14.63 5.08 -2.39
C HIS A 86 -13.47 4.14 -2.07
N GLY A 87 -12.71 3.73 -3.09
CA GLY A 87 -11.54 2.88 -2.94
C GLY A 87 -10.45 3.52 -2.07
N TRP A 88 -10.18 4.80 -2.24
CA TRP A 88 -9.25 5.55 -1.40
C TRP A 88 -9.66 5.57 0.07
N LEU A 89 -10.91 5.92 0.36
CA LEU A 89 -11.42 5.92 1.74
C LEU A 89 -11.40 4.52 2.34
N ARG A 90 -11.85 3.51 1.59
CA ARG A 90 -11.81 2.10 2.01
C ARG A 90 -10.38 1.62 2.30
N SER A 91 -9.39 2.09 1.55
CA SER A 91 -8.00 1.68 1.70
C SER A 91 -7.41 1.99 3.07
N LYS A 92 -7.97 2.98 3.80
CA LYS A 92 -7.51 3.31 5.16
C LYS A 92 -7.70 2.14 6.14
N GLY A 93 -8.71 1.29 5.91
CA GLY A 93 -8.90 0.03 6.64
C GLY A 93 -7.76 -0.96 6.47
N ASN A 94 -7.01 -0.90 5.37
CA ASN A 94 -5.90 -1.82 5.11
C ASN A 94 -4.78 -1.75 6.16
N SER A 95 -4.62 -0.63 6.86
CA SER A 95 -3.63 -0.49 7.94
C SER A 95 -4.09 -1.06 9.28
N ILE A 96 -5.35 -1.49 9.38
CA ILE A 96 -5.97 -2.00 10.61
C ILE A 96 -6.29 -3.49 10.49
N GLU A 97 -6.96 -3.89 9.42
CA GLU A 97 -7.39 -5.28 9.20
C GLU A 97 -6.20 -6.23 8.96
N GLY A 98 -6.33 -7.46 9.45
CA GLY A 98 -5.24 -8.45 9.38
C GLY A 98 -4.03 -8.13 10.27
N GLY A 99 -4.24 -7.34 11.32
CA GLY A 99 -3.23 -6.79 12.23
C GLY A 99 -2.83 -5.36 11.85
N THR A 100 -2.79 -4.48 12.86
CA THR A 100 -2.42 -3.08 12.62
C THR A 100 -0.98 -2.93 12.13
N SER A 101 -0.67 -1.79 11.55
CA SER A 101 0.69 -1.47 11.11
C SER A 101 1.68 -1.59 12.25
N GLU A 102 1.33 -1.12 13.45
CA GLU A 102 2.16 -1.17 14.66
C GLU A 102 2.42 -2.61 15.11
N VAL A 103 1.39 -3.48 15.08
CA VAL A 103 1.55 -4.90 15.42
C VAL A 103 2.49 -5.58 14.42
N ASN A 104 2.35 -5.32 13.13
CA ASN A 104 3.23 -5.89 12.11
C ASN A 104 4.67 -5.38 12.26
N LEU A 105 4.87 -4.09 12.52
CA LEU A 105 6.20 -3.51 12.77
C LEU A 105 6.83 -4.08 14.05
N ASN A 106 6.05 -4.34 15.10
CA ASN A 106 6.53 -4.99 16.31
C ASN A 106 6.99 -6.43 16.04
N VAL A 107 6.27 -7.17 15.22
CA VAL A 107 6.71 -8.51 14.77
C VAL A 107 8.01 -8.42 13.97
N VAL A 108 8.15 -7.46 13.08
CA VAL A 108 9.39 -7.21 12.31
C VAL A 108 10.55 -6.90 13.26
N SER A 109 10.34 -5.97 14.20
CA SER A 109 11.33 -5.57 15.19
C SER A 109 11.87 -6.77 15.97
N LYS A 110 10.98 -7.60 16.50
CA LYS A 110 11.34 -8.73 17.37
C LYS A 110 11.85 -9.96 16.61
N ARG A 111 11.12 -10.36 15.56
CA ARG A 111 11.37 -11.65 14.89
C ARG A 111 12.28 -11.56 13.68
N VAL A 112 12.34 -10.40 13.01
CA VAL A 112 13.20 -10.20 11.84
C VAL A 112 14.52 -9.55 12.25
N LEU A 113 14.45 -8.47 13.05
CA LEU A 113 15.60 -7.68 13.44
C LEU A 113 16.23 -8.12 14.80
N GLY A 114 15.52 -8.93 15.61
CA GLY A 114 16.01 -9.39 16.90
C GLY A 114 16.20 -8.28 17.94
N LEU A 115 15.45 -7.17 17.81
CA LEU A 115 15.56 -6.05 18.73
C LEU A 115 14.92 -6.38 20.09
N PRO A 116 15.50 -5.88 21.21
CA PRO A 116 14.95 -6.13 22.54
C PRO A 116 13.59 -5.43 22.73
N ASP A 117 12.80 -5.96 23.67
CA ASP A 117 11.59 -5.27 24.11
C ASP A 117 11.94 -3.91 24.73
N PRO A 118 11.10 -2.89 24.50
CA PRO A 118 11.24 -1.63 25.23
C PRO A 118 11.09 -1.90 26.73
N LYS A 119 12.01 -1.30 27.51
CA LYS A 119 11.95 -1.35 28.98
C LYS A 119 10.83 -0.47 29.51
#